data_abd0fcfb69ed80799c5e90ae3dc7a6aa
#
_entry.id   abd0fcfb69ed80799c5e90ae3dc7a6aa
#
_cell.length_a   1.000
_cell.length_b   1.000
_cell.length_c   1.000
_cell.angle_alpha   90.00
_cell.angle_beta   90.00
_cell.angle_gamma   90.00
#
_symmetry.space_group_name_H-M   'P 1'
#
loop_
_entity.id
_entity.type
_entity.pdbx_description
1 polymer ?
#
loop_
_entity_poly.entity_id
_entity_poly.type
_entity_poly.pdbx_seq_one_letter_code
_entity_poly.pdbx_strand_id
1 'polypeptide(L)'
;MAQELEILQGTIQAVVYQNYDNGYSVLRLNTGEPQAVTVVGTIPLPVIGERLMVTGKWSTHSSYGKQFEAEFLERLMPQTVSQIQTYLSGRIIKGIGPKMAARIVAHFGEQTLEVMERDPLRLTEISGISETRARQIGE
;
A
#
# COMPACT_ATOMS: atom_id res chain seq x y z
N MET A 1 20.78 -5.10 -27.44
CA MET A 1 20.84 -3.94 -26.54
C MET A 1 20.01 -4.18 -25.31
N ALA A 2 20.56 -3.86 -24.18
CA ALA A 2 19.79 -3.92 -22.94
C ALA A 2 18.73 -2.84 -22.93
N GLN A 3 17.53 -3.16 -22.51
CA GLN A 3 16.48 -2.17 -22.30
C GLN A 3 16.85 -1.32 -21.09
N GLU A 4 16.65 -0.01 -21.22
CA GLU A 4 16.82 0.88 -20.09
C GLU A 4 15.70 0.64 -19.07
N LEU A 5 16.04 0.68 -17.80
CA LEU A 5 15.05 0.57 -16.75
C LEU A 5 14.29 1.88 -16.62
N GLU A 6 13.01 1.76 -16.40
CA GLU A 6 12.13 2.89 -16.14
C GLU A 6 11.63 2.84 -14.70
N ILE A 7 11.19 3.98 -14.21
CA ILE A 7 10.65 4.09 -12.86
C ILE A 7 9.17 4.47 -12.94
N LEU A 8 8.32 3.70 -12.29
CA LEU A 8 6.91 4.02 -12.13
C LEU A 8 6.60 4.22 -10.66
N GLN A 9 5.73 5.16 -10.38
CA GLN A 9 5.26 5.43 -9.02
C GLN A 9 3.74 5.47 -9.04
N GLY A 10 3.12 4.80 -8.07
CA GLY A 10 1.67 4.77 -8.00
C GLY A 10 1.16 4.05 -6.78
N THR A 11 -0.15 3.92 -6.72
CA THR A 11 -0.86 3.30 -5.60
C THR A 11 -1.43 1.96 -6.05
N ILE A 12 -1.28 0.93 -5.23
CA ILE A 12 -1.85 -0.39 -5.52
C ILE A 12 -3.37 -0.27 -5.53
N GLN A 13 -3.96 -0.52 -6.69
CA GLN A 13 -5.40 -0.47 -6.88
C GLN A 13 -6.04 -1.83 -6.70
N ALA A 14 -5.35 -2.88 -7.14
CA ALA A 14 -5.85 -4.24 -7.02
C ALA A 14 -4.69 -5.24 -7.02
N VAL A 15 -4.87 -6.36 -6.32
CA VAL A 15 -3.96 -7.50 -6.38
C VAL A 15 -4.65 -8.57 -7.24
N VAL A 16 -4.14 -8.78 -8.46
CA VAL A 16 -4.75 -9.70 -9.42
C VAL A 16 -4.36 -11.14 -9.11
N TYR A 17 -3.10 -11.34 -8.71
CA TYR A 17 -2.57 -12.65 -8.39
C TYR A 17 -1.45 -12.52 -7.37
N GLN A 18 -1.33 -13.50 -6.51
CA GLN A 18 -0.26 -13.52 -5.51
C GLN A 18 0.13 -14.98 -5.23
N ASN A 19 1.44 -15.26 -5.32
CA ASN A 19 1.99 -16.55 -4.93
C ASN A 19 2.67 -16.38 -3.58
N TYR A 20 2.11 -17.03 -2.56
CA TYR A 20 2.60 -16.88 -1.19
C TYR A 20 3.93 -17.59 -0.95
N ASP A 21 4.30 -18.56 -1.80
CA ASP A 21 5.54 -19.31 -1.61
C ASP A 21 6.76 -18.52 -2.01
N ASN A 22 6.69 -17.73 -3.09
CA ASN A 22 7.84 -17.00 -3.62
C ASN A 22 7.63 -15.47 -3.65
N GLY A 23 6.44 -14.99 -3.28
CA GLY A 23 6.13 -13.56 -3.28
C GLY A 23 5.83 -12.97 -4.64
N TYR A 24 5.80 -13.79 -5.70
CA TYR A 24 5.45 -13.28 -7.04
C TYR A 24 4.03 -12.77 -7.05
N SER A 25 3.85 -11.57 -7.56
CA SER A 25 2.54 -10.91 -7.55
C SER A 25 2.27 -10.22 -8.87
N VAL A 26 0.98 -10.13 -9.19
CA VAL A 26 0.49 -9.34 -10.32
C VAL A 26 -0.46 -8.29 -9.75
N LEU A 27 -0.12 -7.03 -9.93
CA LEU A 27 -0.83 -5.90 -9.34
C LEU A 27 -1.36 -4.98 -10.43
N ARG A 28 -2.40 -4.24 -10.09
CA ARG A 28 -2.79 -3.06 -10.86
C ARG A 28 -2.39 -1.83 -10.07
N LEU A 29 -1.57 -0.98 -10.69
CA LEU A 29 -1.00 0.21 -10.07
C LEU A 29 -1.62 1.45 -10.70
N ASN A 30 -2.19 2.31 -9.87
CA ASN A 30 -2.72 3.60 -10.31
C ASN A 30 -1.60 4.62 -10.31
N THR A 31 -1.12 4.98 -11.50
CA THR A 31 -0.02 5.93 -11.67
C THR A 31 -0.51 7.34 -12.01
N GLY A 32 -1.83 7.57 -12.00
CA GLY A 32 -2.42 8.83 -12.41
C GLY A 32 -2.91 8.81 -13.85
N GLU A 33 -2.59 7.78 -14.61
CA GLU A 33 -3.07 7.60 -15.96
C GLU A 33 -4.51 7.07 -15.95
N PRO A 34 -5.29 7.27 -17.06
CA PRO A 34 -6.66 6.78 -17.11
C PRO A 34 -6.79 5.27 -16.90
N GLN A 35 -5.78 4.51 -17.32
CA GLN A 35 -5.78 3.06 -17.13
C GLN A 35 -4.71 2.67 -16.15
N ALA A 36 -5.05 1.75 -15.25
CA ALA A 36 -4.09 1.20 -14.32
C ALA A 36 -3.03 0.39 -15.06
N VAL A 37 -1.80 0.43 -14.54
CA VAL A 37 -0.67 -0.31 -15.09
C VAL A 37 -0.61 -1.68 -14.42
N THR A 38 -0.47 -2.74 -15.23
CA THR A 38 -0.23 -4.08 -14.69
C THR A 38 1.25 -4.20 -14.33
N VAL A 39 1.54 -4.43 -13.06
CA VAL A 39 2.91 -4.58 -12.56
C VAL A 39 3.09 -6.01 -12.08
N VAL A 40 4.13 -6.68 -12.56
CA VAL A 40 4.46 -8.06 -12.17
C VAL A 40 5.86 -8.11 -11.57
N GLY A 41 6.04 -9.01 -10.62
CA GLY A 41 7.34 -9.19 -9.99
C GLY A 41 7.21 -9.75 -8.59
N THR A 42 8.34 -9.85 -7.90
CA THR A 42 8.36 -10.30 -6.51
C THR A 42 8.02 -9.11 -5.61
N ILE A 43 6.78 -9.08 -5.14
CA ILE A 43 6.25 -8.02 -4.27
C ILE A 43 5.61 -8.70 -3.07
N PRO A 44 6.37 -8.92 -1.99
CA PRO A 44 5.83 -9.64 -0.82
C PRO A 44 4.73 -8.85 -0.14
N LEU A 45 3.63 -9.54 0.16
CA LEU A 45 2.51 -9.00 0.93
C LEU A 45 1.99 -7.64 0.42
N PRO A 46 1.59 -7.56 -0.85
CA PRO A 46 1.06 -6.30 -1.37
C PRO A 46 -0.26 -5.94 -0.71
N VAL A 47 -0.45 -4.65 -0.44
CA VAL A 47 -1.65 -4.14 0.24
C VAL A 47 -2.30 -3.06 -0.62
N ILE A 48 -3.60 -3.19 -0.87
CA ILE A 48 -4.35 -2.18 -1.62
C ILE A 48 -4.26 -0.84 -0.89
N GLY A 49 -3.96 0.22 -1.63
CA GLY A 49 -3.75 1.55 -1.07
C GLY A 49 -2.31 1.89 -0.77
N GLU A 50 -1.43 0.90 -0.80
CA GLU A 50 0.00 1.11 -0.58
C GLU A 50 0.63 1.81 -1.78
N ARG A 51 1.51 2.76 -1.53
CA ARG A 51 2.24 3.44 -2.61
C ARG A 51 3.57 2.75 -2.85
N LEU A 52 3.87 2.56 -4.13
CA LEU A 52 5.11 1.91 -4.55
C LEU A 52 5.85 2.77 -5.56
N MET A 53 7.18 2.68 -5.50
CA MET A 53 8.05 3.12 -6.57
C MET A 53 8.73 1.87 -7.13
N VAL A 54 8.43 1.55 -8.39
CA VAL A 54 8.94 0.33 -9.03
C VAL A 54 9.88 0.71 -10.15
N THR A 55 11.02 0.04 -10.20
CA THR A 55 12.00 0.18 -11.26
C THR A 55 12.01 -1.11 -12.06
N GLY A 56 11.86 -1.01 -13.36
CA GLY A 56 11.79 -2.20 -14.21
C GLY A 56 11.68 -1.85 -15.68
N LYS A 57 11.06 -2.74 -16.42
CA LYS A 57 10.95 -2.59 -17.87
C LYS A 57 9.59 -3.05 -18.35
N TRP A 58 9.16 -2.50 -19.46
CA TRP A 58 7.93 -2.91 -20.12
C TRP A 58 8.12 -4.22 -20.87
N SER A 59 7.11 -5.07 -20.81
CA SER A 59 7.05 -6.29 -21.60
C SER A 59 5.63 -6.52 -22.08
N THR A 60 5.46 -7.47 -23.00
CA THR A 60 4.13 -7.83 -23.49
C THR A 60 3.90 -9.30 -23.21
N HIS A 61 2.83 -9.58 -22.45
CA HIS A 61 2.39 -10.94 -22.19
C HIS A 61 1.39 -11.35 -23.25
N SER A 62 1.51 -12.59 -23.74
CA SER A 62 0.66 -13.09 -24.82
C SER A 62 -0.83 -13.09 -24.47
N SER A 63 -1.17 -13.28 -23.19
CA SER A 63 -2.56 -13.35 -22.74
C SER A 63 -3.05 -12.07 -22.11
N TYR A 64 -2.18 -11.32 -21.44
CA TYR A 64 -2.57 -10.14 -20.64
C TYR A 64 -2.16 -8.80 -21.25
N GLY A 65 -1.40 -8.83 -22.34
CA GLY A 65 -0.97 -7.60 -23.02
C GLY A 65 0.21 -6.94 -22.33
N LYS A 66 0.25 -5.61 -22.42
CA LYS A 66 1.39 -4.83 -21.91
C LYS A 66 1.42 -4.85 -20.38
N GLN A 67 2.61 -5.14 -19.83
CA GLN A 67 2.83 -5.16 -18.39
C GLN A 67 4.20 -4.60 -18.06
N PHE A 68 4.36 -4.14 -16.82
CA PHE A 68 5.62 -3.61 -16.31
C PHE A 68 6.26 -4.66 -15.41
N GLU A 69 7.43 -5.16 -15.80
CA GLU A 69 8.18 -6.14 -15.02
C GLU A 69 9.06 -5.41 -14.01
N ALA A 70 8.68 -5.49 -12.73
CA ALA A 70 9.43 -4.85 -11.65
C ALA A 70 10.69 -5.65 -11.32
N GLU A 71 11.84 -4.98 -11.36
CA GLU A 71 13.12 -5.55 -10.95
C GLU A 71 13.49 -5.08 -9.54
N PHE A 72 13.16 -3.83 -9.23
CA PHE A 72 13.40 -3.24 -7.91
C PHE A 72 12.13 -2.56 -7.43
N LEU A 73 11.92 -2.59 -6.13
CA LEU A 73 10.71 -2.10 -5.52
C LEU A 73 11.04 -1.33 -4.26
N GLU A 74 10.46 -0.14 -4.12
CA GLU A 74 10.53 0.63 -2.88
C GLU A 74 9.11 0.95 -2.43
N ARG A 75 8.80 0.68 -1.19
CA ARG A 75 7.51 1.01 -0.59
C ARG A 75 7.58 2.42 -0.04
N LEU A 76 6.61 3.24 -0.43
CA LEU A 76 6.54 4.62 -0.02
C LEU A 76 5.50 4.79 1.06
N MET A 77 5.79 5.66 2.02
CA MET A 77 4.81 5.97 3.06
C MET A 77 3.71 6.88 2.50
N PRO A 78 2.45 6.64 2.88
CA PRO A 78 1.37 7.54 2.49
C PRO A 78 1.61 8.95 3.04
N GLN A 79 1.34 9.99 2.23
CA GLN A 79 1.61 11.36 2.59
C GLN A 79 0.35 12.22 2.76
N THR A 80 -0.72 11.90 2.04
CA THR A 80 -1.97 12.65 2.17
C THR A 80 -2.95 11.92 3.07
N VAL A 81 -3.90 12.67 3.64
CA VAL A 81 -4.94 12.10 4.50
C VAL A 81 -5.69 10.98 3.77
N SER A 82 -6.05 11.21 2.51
CA SER A 82 -6.76 10.21 1.71
C SER A 82 -5.93 8.94 1.51
N GLN A 83 -4.64 9.09 1.23
CA GLN A 83 -3.72 7.95 1.06
C GLN A 83 -3.56 7.18 2.37
N ILE A 84 -3.44 7.89 3.49
CA ILE A 84 -3.30 7.27 4.81
C ILE A 84 -4.55 6.45 5.14
N GLN A 85 -5.73 7.02 4.89
CA GLN A 85 -6.98 6.33 5.15
C GLN A 85 -7.12 5.06 4.30
N THR A 86 -6.80 5.14 3.02
CA THR A 86 -6.82 3.99 2.12
C THR A 86 -5.83 2.92 2.56
N TYR A 87 -4.63 3.35 2.96
CA TYR A 87 -3.59 2.46 3.45
C TYR A 87 -4.05 1.68 4.70
N LEU A 88 -4.63 2.39 5.68
CA LEU A 88 -5.11 1.74 6.91
C LEU A 88 -6.29 0.82 6.65
N SER A 89 -7.18 1.21 5.73
CA SER A 89 -8.36 0.39 5.39
C SER A 89 -7.98 -0.91 4.70
N GLY A 90 -6.91 -0.89 3.87
CA GLY A 90 -6.46 -2.07 3.16
C GLY A 90 -5.54 -2.98 3.97
N ARG A 91 -5.03 -2.48 5.09
CA ARG A 91 -4.11 -3.21 5.94
C ARG A 91 -4.87 -4.11 6.91
N ILE A 92 -4.39 -5.34 7.08
CA ILE A 92 -4.99 -6.25 8.05
C ILE A 92 -4.40 -5.94 9.43
N ILE A 93 -5.02 -5.01 10.13
CA ILE A 93 -4.65 -4.67 11.51
C ILE A 93 -5.82 -5.09 12.39
N LYS A 94 -5.53 -5.91 13.38
CA LYS A 94 -6.57 -6.41 14.28
C LYS A 94 -7.26 -5.24 14.99
N GLY A 95 -8.57 -5.14 14.80
CA GLY A 95 -9.37 -4.09 15.42
C GLY A 95 -9.52 -2.81 14.61
N ILE A 96 -8.88 -2.73 13.43
CA ILE A 96 -9.07 -1.59 12.53
C ILE A 96 -9.74 -2.05 11.25
N GLY A 97 -10.98 -1.59 11.05
CA GLY A 97 -11.68 -1.72 9.78
C GLY A 97 -11.79 -0.35 9.11
N PRO A 98 -12.50 -0.26 7.98
CA PRO A 98 -12.62 1.02 7.25
C PRO A 98 -13.20 2.15 8.09
N LYS A 99 -14.17 1.86 8.96
CA LYS A 99 -14.79 2.88 9.82
C LYS A 99 -13.81 3.40 10.86
N MET A 100 -13.07 2.51 11.49
CA MET A 100 -12.08 2.90 12.50
C MET A 100 -10.93 3.67 11.84
N ALA A 101 -10.47 3.24 10.67
CA ALA A 101 -9.45 3.95 9.92
C ALA A 101 -9.87 5.38 9.62
N ALA A 102 -11.11 5.58 9.18
CA ALA A 102 -11.64 6.91 8.92
C ALA A 102 -11.64 7.80 10.18
N ARG A 103 -12.02 7.22 11.33
CA ARG A 103 -12.04 7.95 12.59
C ARG A 103 -10.64 8.35 13.06
N ILE A 104 -9.68 7.44 12.92
CA ILE A 104 -8.28 7.70 13.29
C ILE A 104 -7.73 8.82 12.44
N VAL A 105 -7.92 8.76 11.14
CA VAL A 105 -7.40 9.77 10.20
C VAL A 105 -8.11 11.10 10.40
N ALA A 106 -9.40 11.10 10.69
CA ALA A 106 -10.15 12.33 10.97
C ALA A 106 -9.61 13.04 12.22
N HIS A 107 -9.13 12.29 13.20
CA HIS A 107 -8.60 12.85 14.45
C HIS A 107 -7.15 13.35 14.31
N PHE A 108 -6.28 12.56 13.69
CA PHE A 108 -4.85 12.86 13.61
C PHE A 108 -4.39 13.43 12.26
N GLY A 109 -5.20 13.29 11.21
CA GLY A 109 -4.86 13.82 9.89
C GLY A 109 -3.57 13.24 9.34
N GLU A 110 -2.71 14.09 8.81
CA GLU A 110 -1.44 13.69 8.22
C GLU A 110 -0.46 13.11 9.23
N GLN A 111 -0.68 13.33 10.52
CA GLN A 111 0.17 12.82 11.59
C GLN A 111 -0.19 11.40 12.02
N THR A 112 -1.21 10.80 11.42
CA THR A 112 -1.72 9.49 11.84
C THR A 112 -0.63 8.42 11.95
N LEU A 113 0.17 8.24 10.89
CA LEU A 113 1.20 7.20 10.89
C LEU A 113 2.30 7.49 11.89
N GLU A 114 2.67 8.76 12.06
CA GLU A 114 3.66 9.16 13.05
C GLU A 114 3.18 8.85 14.47
N VAL A 115 1.91 9.14 14.77
CA VAL A 115 1.31 8.84 16.06
C VAL A 115 1.30 7.34 16.31
N MET A 116 0.92 6.55 15.31
CA MET A 116 0.88 5.09 15.45
C MET A 116 2.27 4.50 15.71
N GLU A 117 3.29 5.08 15.12
CA GLU A 117 4.65 4.59 15.25
C GLU A 117 5.32 5.07 16.53
N ARG A 118 5.22 6.36 16.85
CA ARG A 118 5.96 6.99 17.95
C ARG A 118 5.21 7.08 19.25
N ASP A 119 3.90 7.25 19.18
CA ASP A 119 3.08 7.47 20.38
C ASP A 119 1.72 6.79 20.24
N PRO A 120 1.70 5.44 20.14
CA PRO A 120 0.46 4.71 19.90
C PRO A 120 -0.58 4.89 20.99
N LEU A 121 -0.18 5.24 22.21
CA LEU A 121 -1.14 5.44 23.29
C LEU A 121 -2.06 6.64 23.05
N ARG A 122 -1.66 7.58 22.19
CA ARG A 122 -2.55 8.67 21.82
C ARG A 122 -3.79 8.19 21.06
N LEU A 123 -3.76 6.99 20.53
CA LEU A 123 -4.94 6.41 19.87
C LEU A 123 -6.10 6.25 20.86
N THR A 124 -5.83 6.22 22.16
CA THR A 124 -6.89 6.17 23.18
C THR A 124 -7.74 7.44 23.21
N GLU A 125 -7.29 8.53 22.59
CA GLU A 125 -8.11 9.73 22.42
C GLU A 125 -9.33 9.46 21.56
N ILE A 126 -9.31 8.39 20.78
CA ILE A 126 -10.42 8.00 19.92
C ILE A 126 -11.32 7.03 20.66
N SER A 127 -12.62 7.35 20.69
CA SER A 127 -13.60 6.50 21.34
C SER A 127 -13.61 5.10 20.69
N GLY A 128 -13.54 4.06 21.50
CA GLY A 128 -13.50 2.68 21.05
C GLY A 128 -12.12 2.06 20.97
N ILE A 129 -11.07 2.83 21.26
CA ILE A 129 -9.70 2.30 21.32
C ILE A 129 -9.23 2.33 22.78
N SER A 130 -9.04 1.14 23.35
CA SER A 130 -8.48 0.99 24.69
C SER A 130 -6.95 1.09 24.65
N GLU A 131 -6.35 1.25 25.83
CA GLU A 131 -4.89 1.30 25.94
C GLU A 131 -4.23 0.04 25.39
N THR A 132 -4.80 -1.14 25.73
CA THR A 132 -4.30 -2.42 25.23
C THR A 132 -4.36 -2.48 23.70
N ARG A 133 -5.48 -2.05 23.12
CA ARG A 133 -5.64 -2.05 21.68
C ARG A 133 -4.70 -1.06 21.02
N ALA A 134 -4.49 0.12 21.62
CA ALA A 134 -3.56 1.11 21.09
C ALA A 134 -2.14 0.57 21.01
N ARG A 135 -1.71 -0.17 22.02
CA ARG A 135 -0.39 -0.81 22.00
C ARG A 135 -0.28 -1.87 20.92
N GLN A 136 -1.31 -2.67 20.71
CA GLN A 136 -1.34 -3.69 19.68
C GLN A 136 -1.26 -3.09 18.29
N ILE A 137 -1.92 -1.97 18.07
CA ILE A 137 -1.90 -1.26 16.79
C ILE A 137 -0.52 -0.70 16.50
N GLY A 138 0.18 -0.22 17.53
CA GLY A 138 1.50 0.38 17.38
C GLY A 138 2.62 -0.62 17.12
N GLU A 139 2.34 -1.90 17.26
CA GLU A 139 3.32 -2.94 16.92
C GLU A 139 3.29 -3.21 15.39
#